data_7084780b97a060cf76480d8fc933f463
#
_entry.id   7084780b97a060cf76480d8fc933f463
#
_cell.length_a   1.000
_cell.length_b   1.000
_cell.length_c   1.000
_cell.angle_alpha   90.00
_cell.angle_beta   90.00
_cell.angle_gamma   90.00
#
_symmetry.space_group_name_H-M   'P 1'
#
loop_
_entity.id
_entity.type
_entity.pdbx_description
1 polymer ?
#
loop_
_entity_poly.entity_id
_entity_poly.type
_entity_poly.pdbx_seq_one_letter_code
_entity_poly.pdbx_strand_id
1 'polypeptide(L)'
;ISSWANASAGLDALLDPWNLIFGLAVMFLARMLGILYIINNVPDEDIRSRGSVRLVGCTVPFLVLFLAFFMRTLLKDGYAVDPATGAVFMEPMKYLHNYLRLWPLTLMTVVGVALLLYGVLRTILSSSYVKGIWPAGIGVVLVVLSLFLVAGLADTAYYPSNVSLQSSLTITNSCSSEFTLRTMFYVSLLVPFVFGYI
;
A
#
# COMPACT_ATOMS: atom_id res chain seq x y z
N ILE A 1 -17.47 17.10 16.40
CA ILE A 1 -17.08 18.17 15.46
C ILE A 1 -15.57 18.14 15.40
N SER A 2 -15.00 17.76 14.26
CA SER A 2 -13.56 17.80 14.03
C SER A 2 -13.16 19.23 13.67
N SER A 3 -12.19 19.81 14.37
CA SER A 3 -11.57 21.07 14.01
C SER A 3 -10.16 20.85 13.50
N TRP A 4 -9.72 21.66 12.55
CA TRP A 4 -8.34 21.63 12.08
C TRP A 4 -7.40 22.15 13.18
N ALA A 5 -6.28 21.46 13.40
CA ALA A 5 -5.29 21.90 14.38
C ALA A 5 -4.52 23.15 13.92
N ASN A 6 -4.38 23.33 12.60
CA ASN A 6 -3.63 24.42 11.98
C ASN A 6 -4.46 25.16 10.92
N ALA A 7 -4.12 26.42 10.66
CA ALA A 7 -4.74 27.22 9.61
C ALA A 7 -4.51 26.69 8.17
N SER A 8 -3.52 25.80 8.00
CA SER A 8 -3.22 25.12 6.74
C SER A 8 -4.28 24.08 6.32
N ALA A 9 -5.23 23.73 7.21
CA ALA A 9 -6.31 22.78 6.96
C ALA A 9 -5.84 21.46 6.31
N GLY A 10 -4.67 20.96 6.75
CA GLY A 10 -4.06 19.69 6.28
C GLY A 10 -3.03 19.83 5.15
N LEU A 11 -2.80 21.03 4.59
CA LEU A 11 -1.77 21.25 3.58
C LEU A 11 -0.34 21.07 4.11
N ASP A 12 -0.14 21.12 5.43
CA ASP A 12 1.10 20.78 6.12
C ASP A 12 1.57 19.35 5.86
N ALA A 13 0.65 18.43 5.55
CA ALA A 13 1.01 17.08 5.12
C ALA A 13 1.87 17.04 3.83
N LEU A 14 1.78 18.06 2.97
CA LEU A 14 2.64 18.21 1.79
C LEU A 14 4.07 18.63 2.12
N LEU A 15 4.28 19.20 3.30
CA LEU A 15 5.62 19.63 3.76
C LEU A 15 6.39 18.48 4.43
N ASP A 16 5.72 17.36 4.74
CA ASP A 16 6.40 16.18 5.26
C ASP A 16 7.19 15.48 4.13
N PRO A 17 8.53 15.41 4.21
CA PRO A 17 9.36 14.80 3.18
C PRO A 17 9.02 13.31 2.93
N TRP A 18 8.52 12.60 3.94
CA TRP A 18 8.14 11.19 3.79
C TRP A 18 6.87 11.01 2.97
N ASN A 19 5.92 11.94 3.08
CA ASN A 19 4.74 11.97 2.23
C ASN A 19 5.11 12.25 0.77
N LEU A 20 6.08 13.16 0.54
CA LEU A 20 6.61 13.43 -0.80
C LEU A 20 7.33 12.21 -1.39
N ILE A 21 8.17 11.53 -0.60
CA ILE A 21 8.86 10.30 -1.02
C ILE A 21 7.84 9.23 -1.43
N PHE A 22 6.82 9.03 -0.62
CA PHE A 22 5.76 8.07 -0.95
C PHE A 22 4.95 8.49 -2.18
N GLY A 23 4.58 9.76 -2.30
CA GLY A 23 3.89 10.29 -3.47
C GLY A 23 4.67 10.10 -4.76
N LEU A 24 5.99 10.38 -4.73
CA LEU A 24 6.89 10.12 -5.87
C LEU A 24 7.00 8.62 -6.19
N ALA A 25 7.07 7.76 -5.18
CA ALA A 25 7.08 6.31 -5.39
C ALA A 25 5.80 5.86 -6.10
N VAL A 26 4.62 6.34 -5.68
CA VAL A 26 3.33 6.03 -6.33
C VAL A 26 3.29 6.55 -7.77
N MET A 27 3.84 7.74 -8.05
CA MET A 27 3.94 8.28 -9.41
C MET A 27 4.79 7.38 -10.32
N PHE A 28 5.96 6.93 -9.85
CA PHE A 28 6.80 6.01 -10.63
C PHE A 28 6.15 4.64 -10.80
N LEU A 29 5.44 4.14 -9.77
CA LEU A 29 4.65 2.91 -9.86
C LEU A 29 3.56 3.01 -10.93
N ALA A 30 2.80 4.09 -10.94
CA ALA A 30 1.76 4.31 -11.95
C ALA A 30 2.32 4.35 -13.38
N ARG A 31 3.46 5.02 -13.58
CA ARG A 31 4.16 5.03 -14.87
C ARG A 31 4.65 3.65 -15.27
N MET A 32 5.22 2.89 -14.33
CA MET A 32 5.69 1.52 -14.53
C MET A 32 4.54 0.60 -14.98
N LEU A 33 3.40 0.63 -14.27
CA LEU A 33 2.22 -0.15 -14.63
C LEU A 33 1.63 0.28 -15.98
N GLY A 34 1.61 1.59 -16.26
CA GLY A 34 1.18 2.13 -17.55
C GLY A 34 2.05 1.64 -18.71
N ILE A 35 3.38 1.61 -18.56
CA ILE A 35 4.29 1.06 -19.56
C ILE A 35 4.05 -0.44 -19.76
N LEU A 36 3.91 -1.21 -18.67
CA LEU A 36 3.59 -2.64 -18.74
C LEU A 36 2.26 -2.89 -19.47
N TYR A 37 1.26 -2.06 -19.21
CA TYR A 37 -0.04 -2.13 -19.89
C TYR A 37 0.08 -1.88 -21.40
N ILE A 38 0.82 -0.85 -21.80
CA ILE A 38 1.05 -0.53 -23.22
C ILE A 38 1.77 -1.68 -23.91
N ILE A 39 2.87 -2.17 -23.34
CA ILE A 39 3.62 -3.32 -23.90
C ILE A 39 2.75 -4.58 -24.00
N ASN A 40 1.83 -4.78 -23.08
CA ASN A 40 0.95 -5.94 -23.08
C ASN A 40 -0.14 -5.91 -24.17
N ASN A 41 -0.57 -4.69 -24.56
CA ASN A 41 -1.74 -4.53 -25.43
C ASN A 41 -1.37 -4.07 -26.85
N VAL A 42 -0.20 -3.50 -27.07
CA VAL A 42 0.24 -3.01 -28.37
C VAL A 42 1.32 -3.92 -28.95
N PRO A 43 1.02 -4.71 -30.01
CA PRO A 43 1.96 -5.64 -30.65
C PRO A 43 2.89 -4.90 -31.63
N ASP A 44 3.74 -4.00 -31.11
CA ASP A 44 4.70 -3.22 -31.86
C ASP A 44 6.08 -3.34 -31.21
N GLU A 45 7.10 -3.72 -32.02
CA GLU A 45 8.46 -3.94 -31.50
C GLU A 45 9.18 -2.65 -31.12
N ASP A 46 8.92 -1.55 -31.81
CA ASP A 46 9.52 -0.25 -31.50
C ASP A 46 8.98 0.29 -30.18
N ILE A 47 7.66 0.17 -29.97
CA ILE A 47 7.01 0.56 -28.72
C ILE A 47 7.54 -0.30 -27.58
N ARG A 48 7.70 -1.60 -27.80
CA ARG A 48 8.22 -2.54 -26.79
C ARG A 48 9.67 -2.22 -26.43
N SER A 49 10.54 -2.01 -27.42
CA SER A 49 11.96 -1.71 -27.19
C SER A 49 12.13 -0.41 -26.39
N ARG A 50 11.47 0.67 -26.82
CA ARG A 50 11.49 1.96 -26.12
C ARG A 50 10.83 1.87 -24.75
N GLY A 51 9.74 1.10 -24.62
CA GLY A 51 9.02 0.84 -23.38
C GLY A 51 9.88 0.12 -22.36
N SER A 52 10.64 -0.91 -22.76
CA SER A 52 11.51 -1.68 -21.87
C SER A 52 12.61 -0.82 -21.23
N VAL A 53 13.24 0.07 -22.01
CA VAL A 53 14.24 1.01 -21.47
C VAL A 53 13.61 1.97 -20.46
N ARG A 54 12.44 2.52 -20.78
CA ARG A 54 11.72 3.42 -19.86
C ARG A 54 11.19 2.69 -18.63
N LEU A 55 10.85 1.42 -18.76
CA LEU A 55 10.41 0.58 -17.65
C LEU A 55 11.51 0.46 -16.59
N VAL A 56 12.75 0.18 -17.00
CA VAL A 56 13.92 0.17 -16.08
C VAL A 56 14.07 1.54 -15.41
N GLY A 57 14.02 2.62 -16.18
CA GLY A 57 14.14 3.99 -15.68
C GLY A 57 13.04 4.41 -14.69
N CYS A 58 11.87 3.75 -14.68
CA CYS A 58 10.81 3.97 -13.70
C CYS A 58 10.91 3.00 -12.52
N THR A 59 11.34 1.75 -12.76
CA THR A 59 11.40 0.71 -11.74
C THR A 59 12.47 1.00 -10.69
N VAL A 60 13.65 1.47 -11.11
CA VAL A 60 14.75 1.76 -10.16
C VAL A 60 14.38 2.88 -9.19
N PRO A 61 13.93 4.07 -9.62
CA PRO A 61 13.49 5.12 -8.69
C PRO A 61 12.33 4.66 -7.80
N PHE A 62 11.36 3.93 -8.37
CA PHE A 62 10.27 3.36 -7.59
C PHE A 62 10.79 2.50 -6.43
N LEU A 63 11.67 1.55 -6.72
CA LEU A 63 12.21 0.63 -5.70
C LEU A 63 12.98 1.39 -4.61
N VAL A 64 13.82 2.34 -4.98
CA VAL A 64 14.58 3.14 -4.02
C VAL A 64 13.66 3.92 -3.08
N LEU A 65 12.70 4.65 -3.66
CA LEU A 65 11.76 5.46 -2.89
C LEU A 65 10.81 4.60 -2.04
N PHE A 66 10.32 3.49 -2.59
CA PHE A 66 9.47 2.55 -1.87
C PHE A 66 10.20 1.89 -0.70
N LEU A 67 11.44 1.41 -0.92
CA LEU A 67 12.24 0.81 0.14
C LEU A 67 12.57 1.82 1.23
N ALA A 68 12.90 3.06 0.89
CA ALA A 68 13.15 4.12 1.87
C ALA A 68 11.90 4.38 2.73
N PHE A 69 10.73 4.51 2.10
CA PHE A 69 9.45 4.68 2.80
C PHE A 69 9.10 3.46 3.65
N PHE A 70 9.27 2.25 3.12
CA PHE A 70 8.98 0.99 3.80
C PHE A 70 9.87 0.81 5.05
N MET A 71 11.20 1.02 4.91
CA MET A 71 12.13 0.98 6.03
C MET A 71 11.77 2.02 7.10
N ARG A 72 11.43 3.23 6.69
CA ARG A 72 10.96 4.27 7.63
C ARG A 72 9.70 3.82 8.37
N THR A 73 8.76 3.19 7.68
CA THR A 73 7.52 2.68 8.29
C THR A 73 7.80 1.59 9.31
N LEU A 74 8.72 0.66 9.03
CA LEU A 74 9.10 -0.40 9.96
C LEU A 74 9.78 0.14 11.23
N LEU A 75 10.59 1.18 11.09
CA LEU A 75 11.34 1.77 12.20
C LEU A 75 10.56 2.82 12.99
N LYS A 76 9.39 3.23 12.48
CA LYS A 76 8.57 4.26 13.12
C LYS A 76 7.87 3.69 14.36
N ASP A 77 7.78 4.54 15.41
CA ASP A 77 6.92 4.29 16.55
C ASP A 77 5.45 4.32 16.12
N GLY A 78 4.67 3.38 16.63
CA GLY A 78 3.26 3.25 16.31
C GLY A 78 2.38 3.29 17.54
N TYR A 79 1.10 3.47 17.31
CA TYR A 79 0.08 3.57 18.36
C TYR A 79 -0.43 2.17 18.69
N ALA A 80 0.05 1.60 19.78
CA ALA A 80 -0.41 0.32 20.30
C ALA A 80 -1.63 0.49 21.19
N VAL A 81 -2.47 -0.53 21.25
CA VAL A 81 -3.65 -0.60 22.09
C VAL A 81 -3.48 -1.73 23.09
N ASP A 82 -3.62 -1.46 24.38
CA ASP A 82 -3.69 -2.50 25.38
C ASP A 82 -5.03 -3.24 25.27
N PRO A 83 -5.05 -4.54 24.98
CA PRO A 83 -6.27 -5.30 24.80
C PRO A 83 -7.10 -5.43 26.09
N ALA A 84 -6.49 -5.28 27.27
CA ALA A 84 -7.17 -5.41 28.56
C ALA A 84 -7.88 -4.11 28.99
N THR A 85 -7.23 -2.95 28.76
CA THR A 85 -7.71 -1.65 29.22
C THR A 85 -8.27 -0.79 28.09
N GLY A 86 -7.97 -1.11 26.82
CA GLY A 86 -8.26 -0.27 25.67
C GLY A 86 -7.41 1.00 25.59
N ALA A 87 -6.43 1.16 26.47
CA ALA A 87 -5.57 2.32 26.53
C ALA A 87 -4.62 2.35 25.31
N VAL A 88 -4.48 3.52 24.70
CA VAL A 88 -3.57 3.73 23.57
C VAL A 88 -2.25 4.31 24.08
N PHE A 89 -1.14 3.70 23.67
CA PHE A 89 0.22 4.11 24.02
C PHE A 89 1.17 4.02 22.83
N MET A 90 2.32 4.67 22.92
CA MET A 90 3.35 4.60 21.88
C MET A 90 4.26 3.40 22.10
N GLU A 91 4.40 2.56 21.07
CA GLU A 91 5.30 1.41 21.05
C GLU A 91 6.38 1.61 19.98
N PRO A 92 7.69 1.48 20.33
CA PRO A 92 8.75 1.59 19.33
C PRO A 92 8.68 0.44 18.33
N MET A 93 8.95 0.75 17.05
CA MET A 93 8.94 -0.22 15.94
C MET A 93 7.65 -1.06 15.85
N LYS A 94 6.50 -0.49 16.21
CA LYS A 94 5.22 -1.20 16.26
C LYS A 94 4.91 -1.97 14.98
N TYR A 95 5.13 -1.36 13.82
CA TYR A 95 4.82 -1.98 12.54
C TYR A 95 5.75 -3.17 12.21
N LEU A 96 7.01 -3.13 12.65
CA LEU A 96 7.91 -4.27 12.55
C LEU A 96 7.42 -5.43 13.43
N HIS A 97 7.03 -5.15 14.68
CA HIS A 97 6.45 -6.17 15.58
C HIS A 97 5.16 -6.76 14.99
N ASN A 98 4.32 -5.94 14.36
CA ASN A 98 3.12 -6.41 13.70
C ASN A 98 3.44 -7.37 12.54
N TYR A 99 4.44 -7.07 11.71
CA TYR A 99 4.89 -7.97 10.64
C TYR A 99 5.43 -9.29 11.19
N LEU A 100 6.20 -9.26 12.28
CA LEU A 100 6.73 -10.47 12.91
C LEU A 100 5.61 -11.31 13.56
N ARG A 101 4.64 -10.65 14.22
CA ARG A 101 3.51 -11.33 14.86
C ARG A 101 2.53 -11.90 13.82
N LEU A 102 2.29 -11.16 12.74
CA LEU A 102 1.38 -11.54 11.66
C LEU A 102 2.16 -12.04 10.45
N TRP A 103 2.87 -13.17 10.59
CA TRP A 103 3.69 -13.76 9.54
C TRP A 103 2.98 -13.94 8.17
N PRO A 104 1.64 -14.17 8.07
CA PRO A 104 0.97 -14.22 6.77
C PRO A 104 1.05 -12.89 6.02
N LEU A 105 1.04 -11.74 6.72
CA LEU A 105 1.19 -10.43 6.08
C LEU A 105 2.61 -10.21 5.58
N THR A 106 3.60 -10.69 6.32
CA THR A 106 5.01 -10.69 5.88
C THR A 106 5.18 -11.51 4.61
N LEU A 107 4.62 -12.72 4.58
CA LEU A 107 4.63 -13.57 3.39
C LEU A 107 3.93 -12.88 2.21
N MET A 108 2.78 -12.26 2.46
CA MET A 108 2.01 -11.53 1.45
C MET A 108 2.81 -10.35 0.86
N THR A 109 3.54 -9.61 1.69
CA THR A 109 4.43 -8.54 1.23
C THR A 109 5.57 -9.08 0.38
N VAL A 110 6.26 -10.12 0.83
CA VAL A 110 7.40 -10.73 0.12
C VAL A 110 6.96 -11.31 -1.23
N VAL A 111 5.88 -12.08 -1.24
CA VAL A 111 5.29 -12.62 -2.48
C VAL A 111 4.84 -11.51 -3.41
N GLY A 112 4.22 -10.45 -2.88
CA GLY A 112 3.78 -9.30 -3.66
C GLY A 112 4.95 -8.58 -4.34
N VAL A 113 6.04 -8.32 -3.62
CA VAL A 113 7.26 -7.72 -4.20
C VAL A 113 7.89 -8.66 -5.22
N ALA A 114 7.97 -9.95 -4.94
CA ALA A 114 8.53 -10.93 -5.87
C ALA A 114 7.72 -11.01 -7.18
N LEU A 115 6.39 -11.01 -7.11
CA LEU A 115 5.50 -11.00 -8.28
C LEU A 115 5.64 -9.72 -9.10
N LEU A 116 5.72 -8.56 -8.44
CA LEU A 116 5.94 -7.29 -9.10
C LEU A 116 7.25 -7.29 -9.88
N LEU A 117 8.36 -7.68 -9.23
CA LEU A 117 9.67 -7.76 -9.86
C LEU A 117 9.71 -8.81 -10.98
N TYR A 118 9.08 -9.97 -10.77
CA TYR A 118 8.95 -11.01 -11.79
C TYR A 118 8.24 -10.49 -13.03
N GLY A 119 7.12 -9.77 -12.88
CA GLY A 119 6.40 -9.18 -14.01
C GLY A 119 7.23 -8.18 -14.81
N VAL A 120 7.97 -7.32 -14.10
CA VAL A 120 8.88 -6.33 -14.72
C VAL A 120 10.05 -7.02 -15.41
N LEU A 121 10.77 -7.89 -14.72
CA LEU A 121 11.95 -8.58 -15.26
C LEU A 121 11.59 -9.47 -16.45
N ARG A 122 10.50 -10.21 -16.37
CA ARG A 122 10.01 -11.03 -17.48
C ARG A 122 9.72 -10.18 -18.71
N THR A 123 9.16 -8.98 -18.55
CA THR A 123 8.88 -8.07 -19.67
C THR A 123 10.17 -7.52 -20.28
N ILE A 124 11.18 -7.20 -19.47
CA ILE A 124 12.47 -6.67 -19.93
C ILE A 124 13.29 -7.75 -20.64
N LEU A 125 13.34 -8.97 -20.08
CA LEU A 125 14.21 -10.05 -20.55
C LEU A 125 13.62 -10.84 -21.70
N SER A 126 12.31 -10.81 -21.90
CA SER A 126 11.65 -11.59 -22.95
C SER A 126 11.73 -10.88 -24.31
N SER A 127 12.04 -11.64 -25.36
CA SER A 127 11.97 -11.19 -26.75
C SER A 127 10.56 -11.28 -27.36
N SER A 128 9.61 -11.92 -26.68
CA SER A 128 8.21 -12.08 -27.13
C SER A 128 7.25 -11.24 -26.29
N TYR A 129 6.03 -11.00 -26.80
CA TYR A 129 4.97 -10.35 -26.06
C TYR A 129 4.61 -11.15 -24.80
N VAL A 130 4.86 -10.57 -23.64
CA VAL A 130 4.66 -11.24 -22.36
C VAL A 130 3.70 -10.43 -21.52
N LYS A 131 2.71 -11.12 -20.98
CA LYS A 131 1.70 -10.52 -20.09
C LYS A 131 2.24 -10.22 -18.68
N GLY A 132 3.35 -9.44 -18.60
CA GLY A 132 4.02 -9.08 -17.34
C GLY A 132 3.18 -8.16 -16.44
N ILE A 133 2.20 -7.47 -17.01
CA ILE A 133 1.27 -6.62 -16.27
C ILE A 133 0.47 -7.40 -15.20
N TRP A 134 0.08 -8.63 -15.48
CA TRP A 134 -0.74 -9.43 -14.56
C TRP A 134 -0.02 -9.78 -13.26
N PRO A 135 1.17 -10.42 -13.28
CA PRO A 135 1.88 -10.68 -12.03
C PRO A 135 2.31 -9.38 -11.33
N ALA A 136 2.69 -8.34 -12.07
CA ALA A 136 3.04 -7.06 -11.47
C ALA A 136 1.84 -6.41 -10.77
N GLY A 137 0.66 -6.41 -11.40
CA GLY A 137 -0.56 -5.86 -10.82
C GLY A 137 -1.02 -6.61 -9.57
N ILE A 138 -1.02 -7.96 -9.62
CA ILE A 138 -1.32 -8.78 -8.44
C ILE A 138 -0.31 -8.50 -7.32
N GLY A 139 0.98 -8.39 -7.66
CA GLY A 139 2.03 -8.06 -6.70
C GLY A 139 1.78 -6.73 -5.99
N VAL A 140 1.42 -5.68 -6.73
CA VAL A 140 1.08 -4.37 -6.16
C VAL A 140 -0.11 -4.47 -5.21
N VAL A 141 -1.18 -5.16 -5.61
CA VAL A 141 -2.37 -5.34 -4.76
C VAL A 141 -2.01 -6.02 -3.44
N LEU A 142 -1.21 -7.09 -3.48
CA LEU A 142 -0.76 -7.81 -2.29
C LEU A 142 0.06 -6.92 -1.36
N VAL A 143 1.01 -6.14 -1.88
CA VAL A 143 1.83 -5.23 -1.08
C VAL A 143 0.98 -4.15 -0.43
N VAL A 144 0.11 -3.49 -1.21
CA VAL A 144 -0.75 -2.41 -0.70
C VAL A 144 -1.70 -2.94 0.37
N LEU A 145 -2.34 -4.09 0.12
CA LEU A 145 -3.24 -4.70 1.09
C LEU A 145 -2.51 -5.08 2.39
N SER A 146 -1.30 -5.65 2.29
CA SER A 146 -0.47 -5.96 3.44
C SER A 146 -0.12 -4.71 4.27
N LEU A 147 0.24 -3.60 3.62
CA LEU A 147 0.53 -2.33 4.30
C LEU A 147 -0.68 -1.79 5.07
N PHE A 148 -1.88 -1.85 4.47
CA PHE A 148 -3.11 -1.44 5.16
C PHE A 148 -3.45 -2.35 6.34
N LEU A 149 -3.35 -3.68 6.16
CA LEU A 149 -3.66 -4.62 7.22
C LEU A 149 -2.69 -4.51 8.41
N VAL A 150 -1.39 -4.32 8.13
CA VAL A 150 -0.39 -4.16 9.19
C VAL A 150 -0.59 -2.89 10.00
N ALA A 151 -1.13 -1.83 9.37
CA ALA A 151 -1.40 -0.57 10.05
C ALA A 151 -2.61 -0.61 10.98
N GLY A 152 -3.54 -1.56 10.77
CA GLY A 152 -4.79 -1.63 11.56
C GLY A 152 -4.94 -2.85 12.45
N LEU A 153 -4.23 -3.95 12.16
CA LEU A 153 -4.31 -5.19 12.93
C LEU A 153 -3.30 -5.22 14.09
N ALA A 154 -3.31 -6.31 14.86
CA ALA A 154 -2.40 -6.59 15.98
C ALA A 154 -2.40 -5.49 17.05
N ASP A 155 -3.59 -5.17 17.54
CA ASP A 155 -3.76 -4.19 18.62
C ASP A 155 -3.13 -2.82 18.30
N THR A 156 -3.40 -2.31 17.09
CA THR A 156 -2.89 -1.04 16.59
C THR A 156 -4.02 -0.03 16.41
N ALA A 157 -3.85 1.20 16.90
CA ALA A 157 -4.75 2.31 16.57
C ALA A 157 -4.40 2.84 15.17
N TYR A 158 -5.29 2.59 14.21
CA TYR A 158 -5.02 2.90 12.80
C TYR A 158 -5.23 4.38 12.44
N TYR A 159 -5.97 5.13 13.25
CA TYR A 159 -6.20 6.56 13.06
C TYR A 159 -5.89 7.32 14.35
N PRO A 160 -4.65 7.81 14.51
CA PRO A 160 -4.24 8.52 15.70
C PRO A 160 -4.94 9.88 15.82
N SER A 161 -5.31 10.23 17.05
CA SER A 161 -5.92 11.51 17.35
C SER A 161 -4.86 12.56 17.68
N ASN A 162 -5.06 13.78 17.17
CA ASN A 162 -4.23 14.95 17.48
C ASN A 162 -4.61 15.61 18.81
N VAL A 163 -5.76 15.25 19.41
CA VAL A 163 -6.25 15.85 20.66
C VAL A 163 -5.78 15.08 21.88
N SER A 164 -5.97 13.77 21.87
CA SER A 164 -5.49 12.88 22.93
C SER A 164 -5.24 11.48 22.37
N LEU A 165 -4.24 10.78 22.89
CA LEU A 165 -3.94 9.40 22.47
C LEU A 165 -5.15 8.49 22.65
N GLN A 166 -5.91 8.67 23.74
CA GLN A 166 -7.06 7.83 24.08
C GLN A 166 -8.25 8.00 23.13
N SER A 167 -8.34 9.11 22.41
CA SER A 167 -9.38 9.32 21.38
C SER A 167 -9.00 8.80 19.99
N SER A 168 -7.88 8.09 19.87
CA SER A 168 -7.46 7.44 18.63
C SER A 168 -8.42 6.30 18.25
N LEU A 169 -8.70 6.16 16.94
CA LEU A 169 -9.60 5.11 16.46
C LEU A 169 -8.87 3.77 16.37
N THR A 170 -9.52 2.77 16.96
CA THR A 170 -9.13 1.36 16.89
C THR A 170 -10.21 0.58 16.15
N ILE A 171 -9.92 -0.65 15.72
CA ILE A 171 -10.94 -1.48 15.07
C ILE A 171 -12.15 -1.68 15.97
N THR A 172 -11.92 -1.87 17.28
CA THR A 172 -12.99 -2.12 18.26
C THR A 172 -13.90 -0.92 18.50
N ASN A 173 -13.35 0.29 18.58
CA ASN A 173 -14.15 1.50 18.85
C ASN A 173 -14.69 2.19 17.59
N SER A 174 -14.22 1.80 16.40
CA SER A 174 -14.72 2.34 15.13
C SER A 174 -15.82 1.50 14.49
N CYS A 175 -16.03 0.27 14.94
CA CYS A 175 -17.08 -0.60 14.44
C CYS A 175 -18.45 -0.15 14.95
N SER A 176 -19.26 0.42 14.07
CA SER A 176 -20.58 0.94 14.44
C SER A 176 -21.61 -0.18 14.71
N SER A 177 -21.64 -1.24 13.91
CA SER A 177 -22.45 -2.43 14.13
C SER A 177 -21.97 -3.61 13.28
N GLU A 178 -22.21 -4.82 13.77
CA GLU A 178 -21.91 -6.06 13.04
C GLU A 178 -22.67 -6.14 11.70
N PHE A 179 -23.92 -5.69 11.70
CA PHE A 179 -24.75 -5.63 10.50
C PHE A 179 -24.14 -4.73 9.42
N THR A 180 -23.70 -3.53 9.80
CA THR A 180 -23.06 -2.58 8.86
C THR A 180 -21.80 -3.16 8.26
N LEU A 181 -20.93 -3.78 9.06
CA LEU A 181 -19.69 -4.39 8.60
C LEU A 181 -19.94 -5.56 7.65
N ARG A 182 -20.90 -6.44 7.96
CA ARG A 182 -21.27 -7.55 7.09
C ARG A 182 -21.84 -7.05 5.76
N THR A 183 -22.74 -6.06 5.80
CA THR A 183 -23.32 -5.46 4.58
C THR A 183 -22.23 -4.83 3.70
N MET A 184 -21.35 -4.03 4.28
CA MET A 184 -20.21 -3.43 3.56
C MET A 184 -19.30 -4.49 2.95
N PHE A 185 -19.02 -5.57 3.67
CA PHE A 185 -18.21 -6.67 3.17
C PHE A 185 -18.84 -7.33 1.93
N TYR A 186 -20.13 -7.68 1.99
CA TYR A 186 -20.82 -8.29 0.86
C TYR A 186 -20.94 -7.35 -0.34
N VAL A 187 -21.26 -6.08 -0.11
CA VAL A 187 -21.30 -5.07 -1.17
C VAL A 187 -19.92 -4.90 -1.83
N SER A 188 -18.85 -4.85 -1.04
CA SER A 188 -17.48 -4.73 -1.57
C SER A 188 -17.04 -5.95 -2.39
N LEU A 189 -17.57 -7.14 -2.09
CA LEU A 189 -17.34 -8.33 -2.91
C LEU A 189 -18.15 -8.30 -4.21
N LEU A 190 -19.41 -7.84 -4.17
CA LEU A 190 -20.30 -7.84 -5.34
C LEU A 190 -19.91 -6.78 -6.37
N VAL A 191 -19.50 -5.60 -5.93
CA VAL A 191 -19.17 -4.47 -6.81
C VAL A 191 -18.14 -4.84 -7.90
N PRO A 192 -16.99 -5.48 -7.61
CA PRO A 192 -16.03 -5.86 -8.65
C PRO A 192 -16.59 -6.86 -9.67
N PHE A 193 -17.49 -7.75 -9.26
CA PHE A 193 -18.11 -8.71 -10.18
C PHE A 193 -19.12 -8.03 -11.10
N VAL A 194 -19.92 -7.09 -10.57
CA VAL A 194 -20.91 -6.36 -11.37
C VAL A 194 -20.22 -5.43 -12.37
N PHE A 195 -19.26 -4.63 -11.92
CA PHE A 195 -18.54 -3.68 -12.80
C PHE A 195 -17.43 -4.32 -13.64
N GLY A 196 -16.93 -5.48 -13.27
CA GLY A 196 -15.95 -6.22 -14.07
C GLY A 196 -16.57 -7.02 -15.21
N TYR A 197 -17.91 -7.18 -15.22
CA TYR A 197 -18.64 -7.86 -16.29
C TYR A 197 -19.14 -6.91 -17.38
N ILE A 198 -19.27 -5.62 -17.08
CA ILE A 198 -19.64 -4.56 -18.02
C ILE A 198 -18.41 -4.02 -18.72
#